data_a326e5cfc45cd57421bb9cd5e27daf8c
#
_entry.id   a326e5cfc45cd57421bb9cd5e27daf8c
#
_cell.length_a   1.000
_cell.length_b   1.000
_cell.length_c   1.000
_cell.angle_alpha   90.00
_cell.angle_beta   90.00
_cell.angle_gamma   90.00
#
_symmetry.space_group_name_H-M   'P 1'
#
loop_
_entity.id
_entity.type
_entity.pdbx_description
1 polymer ?
#
loop_
_entity_poly.entity_id
_entity_poly.type
_entity_poly.pdbx_seq_one_letter_code
_entity_poly.pdbx_strand_id
1 'polypeptide(L)'
;MAFFNSGSRALVEILTRLQSAERPLPVDHTFFEFGSIKYHVQASAEDPENVQLSISTPSLSHEAAPSPGLPEFTLQETRNTYGGFAEVVEPARDGYALTLRLNFSGLARPKDRARAIRQVSLVQSVVLSSQLKHILGGLAPSGATKLVYNHRHPFFVSRTPGKISAIFPMRFRDDTDLAVATSFFQELQEAGSSQSRAPRCSWSPIPPPELRGESVHHLTTNGGFVSFDILERHVRRKRAAKTAWILLNFQSYVKYHIKCTRSYIQSRMRKRQESLTEVIQNARLRGSDNTKKLQVRKKSKRRLINLGKAKKLQKGFRAVIDKMKRLRLRIRVRALDRLRRHYRQCFAMPRVKGSNHYDKLE
;
A
#
# COMPACT_ATOMS: atom_id res chain seq x y z
N MET A 1 -4.55 -2.67 -7.14
CA MET A 1 -4.78 -1.69 -6.07
C MET A 1 -3.84 -0.52 -6.32
N ALA A 2 -4.36 0.69 -6.36
CA ALA A 2 -3.54 1.89 -6.41
C ALA A 2 -3.15 2.28 -4.98
N PHE A 3 -1.88 2.46 -4.73
CA PHE A 3 -1.38 3.08 -3.51
C PHE A 3 -1.38 4.59 -3.70
N PHE A 4 -1.60 5.35 -2.63
CA PHE A 4 -1.56 6.81 -2.67
C PHE A 4 -0.24 7.41 -3.17
N ASN A 5 0.84 6.66 -3.08
CA ASN A 5 2.16 7.04 -3.58
C ASN A 5 2.39 6.71 -5.06
N SER A 6 1.47 6.00 -5.69
CA SER A 6 1.47 5.87 -7.14
C SER A 6 0.67 7.03 -7.70
N GLY A 7 1.27 7.81 -8.56
CA GLY A 7 0.55 8.88 -9.25
C GLY A 7 -0.65 8.34 -10.03
N SER A 8 -1.62 9.19 -10.27
CA SER A 8 -2.76 8.91 -11.15
C SER A 8 -2.23 8.53 -12.53
N ARG A 9 -2.53 7.30 -12.98
CA ARG A 9 -2.11 6.84 -14.31
C ARG A 9 -2.87 7.56 -15.40
N ALA A 10 -4.16 7.77 -15.20
CA ALA A 10 -5.00 8.49 -16.16
C ALA A 10 -4.49 9.93 -16.33
N LEU A 11 -4.13 10.59 -15.23
CA LEU A 11 -3.59 11.95 -15.29
C LEU A 11 -2.23 12.01 -16.03
N VAL A 12 -1.32 11.06 -15.76
CA VAL A 12 -0.05 10.96 -16.50
C VAL A 12 -0.30 10.74 -17.99
N GLU A 13 -1.22 9.87 -18.36
CA GLU A 13 -1.52 9.56 -19.75
C GLU A 13 -2.11 10.78 -20.47
N ILE A 14 -3.13 11.43 -19.88
CA ILE A 14 -3.77 12.62 -20.46
C ILE A 14 -2.76 13.74 -20.63
N LEU A 15 -2.01 14.10 -19.59
CA LEU A 15 -1.05 15.20 -19.64
C LEU A 15 0.12 14.90 -20.60
N THR A 16 0.58 13.64 -20.66
CA THR A 16 1.63 13.25 -21.62
C THR A 16 1.12 13.37 -23.05
N ARG A 17 -0.12 12.94 -23.30
CA ARG A 17 -0.76 13.04 -24.63
C ARG A 17 -0.93 14.49 -25.07
N LEU A 18 -1.38 15.37 -24.17
CA LEU A 18 -1.48 16.81 -24.43
C LEU A 18 -0.14 17.43 -24.78
N GLN A 19 0.93 17.06 -24.05
CA GLN A 19 2.26 17.61 -24.28
C GLN A 19 2.99 17.04 -25.50
N SER A 20 2.56 15.89 -26.02
CA SER A 20 3.14 15.25 -27.22
C SER A 20 2.34 15.52 -28.50
N ALA A 21 1.21 16.19 -28.41
CA ALA A 21 0.35 16.47 -29.55
C ALA A 21 0.98 17.54 -30.46
N GLU A 22 1.03 17.27 -31.75
CA GLU A 22 1.53 18.23 -32.76
C GLU A 22 0.53 19.40 -32.98
N ARG A 23 -0.75 19.17 -32.66
CA ARG A 23 -1.80 20.19 -32.75
C ARG A 23 -2.51 20.32 -31.41
N PRO A 24 -3.00 21.52 -31.06
CA PRO A 24 -3.81 21.72 -29.86
C PRO A 24 -5.00 20.77 -29.83
N LEU A 25 -5.10 19.99 -28.77
CA LEU A 25 -6.19 19.05 -28.55
C LEU A 25 -7.12 19.61 -27.46
N PRO A 26 -8.40 19.92 -27.79
CA PRO A 26 -9.35 20.23 -26.75
C PRO A 26 -9.65 18.96 -25.94
N VAL A 27 -9.55 19.06 -24.63
CA VAL A 27 -9.87 17.97 -23.69
C VAL A 27 -10.78 18.51 -22.59
N ASP A 28 -11.86 17.82 -22.36
CA ASP A 28 -12.73 18.00 -21.19
C ASP A 28 -13.06 16.62 -20.65
N HIS A 29 -12.32 16.19 -19.63
CA HIS A 29 -12.43 14.83 -19.14
C HIS A 29 -12.51 14.77 -17.62
N THR A 30 -13.55 14.06 -17.13
CA THR A 30 -13.77 13.81 -15.70
C THR A 30 -13.62 12.32 -15.41
N PHE A 31 -12.84 11.98 -14.37
CA PHE A 31 -12.64 10.61 -13.95
C PHE A 31 -12.45 10.49 -12.44
N PHE A 32 -12.56 9.26 -11.93
CA PHE A 32 -12.40 8.94 -10.52
C PHE A 32 -11.27 7.94 -10.31
N GLU A 33 -10.39 8.22 -9.36
CA GLU A 33 -9.34 7.29 -8.91
C GLU A 33 -9.25 7.26 -7.38
N PHE A 34 -8.48 6.32 -6.86
CA PHE A 34 -8.23 6.15 -5.42
C PHE A 34 -9.51 6.03 -4.57
N GLY A 35 -10.59 5.59 -5.17
CA GLY A 35 -11.87 5.30 -4.51
C GLY A 35 -12.88 6.43 -4.57
N SER A 36 -12.53 7.66 -4.26
CA SER A 36 -13.49 8.79 -4.22
C SER A 36 -12.89 10.13 -4.63
N ILE A 37 -11.69 10.13 -5.17
CA ILE A 37 -11.06 11.37 -5.66
C ILE A 37 -11.52 11.58 -7.10
N LYS A 38 -12.17 12.72 -7.33
CA LYS A 38 -12.65 13.14 -8.65
C LYS A 38 -11.64 14.10 -9.26
N TYR A 39 -11.25 13.84 -10.47
CA TYR A 39 -10.39 14.70 -11.29
C TYR A 39 -11.18 15.22 -12.47
N HIS A 40 -10.90 16.46 -12.84
CA HIS A 40 -11.38 17.06 -14.07
C HIS A 40 -10.21 17.76 -14.75
N VAL A 41 -9.92 17.36 -15.96
CA VAL A 41 -8.87 17.95 -16.82
C VAL A 41 -9.53 18.67 -17.97
N GLN A 42 -9.21 19.95 -18.11
CA GLN A 42 -9.71 20.79 -19.21
C GLN A 42 -8.55 21.46 -19.91
N ALA A 43 -8.51 21.32 -21.23
CA ALA A 43 -7.57 22.01 -22.12
C ALA A 43 -8.36 22.58 -23.32
N SER A 44 -8.07 23.81 -23.70
CA SER A 44 -8.69 24.49 -24.86
C SER A 44 -7.71 24.49 -26.04
N ALA A 45 -8.27 24.47 -27.26
CA ALA A 45 -7.50 24.69 -28.46
C ALA A 45 -7.06 26.17 -28.61
N GLU A 46 -7.78 27.09 -27.96
CA GLU A 46 -7.48 28.52 -27.97
C GLU A 46 -6.33 28.88 -27.02
N ASP A 47 -6.15 28.09 -25.94
CA ASP A 47 -5.07 28.27 -24.94
C ASP A 47 -4.35 26.92 -24.72
N PRO A 48 -3.53 26.47 -25.68
CA PRO A 48 -2.90 25.16 -25.64
C PRO A 48 -1.78 25.05 -24.60
N GLU A 49 -1.28 26.16 -24.10
CA GLU A 49 -0.19 26.18 -23.12
C GLU A 49 -0.70 25.91 -21.69
N ASN A 50 -1.95 26.21 -21.43
CA ASN A 50 -2.55 26.09 -20.12
C ASN A 50 -3.52 24.92 -20.03
N VAL A 51 -3.32 24.06 -19.06
CA VAL A 51 -4.22 22.96 -18.75
C VAL A 51 -4.81 23.17 -17.35
N GLN A 52 -6.12 23.21 -17.22
CA GLN A 52 -6.79 23.29 -15.95
C GLN A 52 -7.02 21.87 -15.38
N LEU A 53 -6.57 21.68 -14.15
CA LEU A 53 -6.77 20.45 -13.38
C LEU A 53 -7.56 20.79 -12.11
N SER A 54 -8.80 20.34 -12.05
CA SER A 54 -9.63 20.48 -10.86
C SER A 54 -9.77 19.14 -10.12
N ILE A 55 -9.68 19.18 -8.78
CA ILE A 55 -9.68 17.99 -7.93
C ILE A 55 -10.68 18.18 -6.80
N SER A 56 -11.54 17.18 -6.64
CA SER A 56 -12.39 17.04 -5.47
C SER A 56 -11.85 15.91 -4.60
N THR A 57 -11.41 16.26 -3.40
CA THR A 57 -11.00 15.29 -2.38
C THR A 57 -12.09 15.20 -1.32
N PRO A 58 -12.34 14.03 -0.73
CA PRO A 58 -13.22 13.94 0.43
C PRO A 58 -12.76 14.86 1.54
N SER A 59 -13.68 15.53 2.18
CA SER A 59 -13.37 16.38 3.35
C SER A 59 -12.79 15.53 4.47
N LEU A 60 -11.72 16.03 5.08
CA LEU A 60 -11.14 15.46 6.31
C LEU A 60 -11.74 16.05 7.57
N SER A 61 -12.74 16.93 7.46
CA SER A 61 -13.27 17.65 8.59
C SER A 61 -14.47 16.95 9.22
N HIS A 62 -14.43 16.89 10.52
CA HIS A 62 -15.57 16.68 11.39
C HIS A 62 -16.37 17.98 11.49
N GLU A 63 -17.68 17.95 11.21
CA GLU A 63 -18.72 18.91 11.64
C GLU A 63 -18.54 20.42 11.39
N ALA A 64 -17.46 20.93 10.87
CA ALA A 64 -17.45 22.31 10.39
C ALA A 64 -18.23 22.37 9.08
N ALA A 65 -19.15 23.34 8.98
CA ALA A 65 -19.88 23.65 7.75
C ALA A 65 -18.92 23.56 6.54
N PRO A 66 -19.32 22.97 5.42
CA PRO A 66 -18.45 22.79 4.29
C PRO A 66 -17.99 24.17 3.80
N SER A 67 -16.83 24.60 4.29
CA SER A 67 -16.16 25.74 3.70
C SER A 67 -15.86 25.39 2.27
N PRO A 68 -16.31 26.17 1.27
CA PRO A 68 -15.98 25.89 -0.11
C PRO A 68 -14.47 26.10 -0.30
N GLY A 69 -13.70 25.02 -0.32
CA GLY A 69 -12.27 25.06 -0.58
C GLY A 69 -11.41 24.31 0.42
N LEU A 70 -10.12 24.29 0.15
CA LEU A 70 -9.11 23.68 1.01
C LEU A 70 -8.61 24.70 2.05
N PRO A 71 -8.17 24.23 3.23
CA PRO A 71 -7.51 25.09 4.20
C PRO A 71 -6.28 25.78 3.63
N GLU A 72 -6.00 27.03 4.04
CA GLU A 72 -4.89 27.84 3.52
C GLU A 72 -3.52 27.15 3.63
N PHE A 73 -3.26 26.43 4.71
CA PHE A 73 -2.01 25.68 4.86
C PHE A 73 -1.86 24.56 3.79
N THR A 74 -2.97 24.00 3.29
CA THR A 74 -2.95 23.01 2.20
C THR A 74 -2.70 23.70 0.86
N LEU A 75 -3.32 24.85 0.63
CA LEU A 75 -3.08 25.68 -0.56
C LEU A 75 -1.62 26.13 -0.61
N GLN A 76 -1.07 26.58 0.51
CA GLN A 76 0.34 26.97 0.61
C GLN A 76 1.31 25.81 0.33
N GLU A 77 1.05 24.61 0.88
CA GLU A 77 1.86 23.42 0.57
C GLU A 77 1.78 23.04 -0.92
N THR A 78 0.60 23.25 -1.52
CA THR A 78 0.36 23.02 -2.95
C THR A 78 1.12 24.02 -3.80
N ARG A 79 1.05 25.31 -3.47
CA ARG A 79 1.83 26.40 -4.14
C ARG A 79 3.34 26.10 -4.02
N ASN A 80 3.82 25.72 -2.85
CA ASN A 80 5.25 25.38 -2.63
C ASN A 80 5.69 24.16 -3.44
N THR A 81 4.80 23.20 -3.65
CA THR A 81 5.13 21.96 -4.37
C THR A 81 5.12 22.14 -5.89
N TYR A 82 4.21 22.96 -6.42
CA TYR A 82 3.93 23.06 -7.85
C TYR A 82 4.24 24.44 -8.46
N GLY A 83 4.58 25.46 -7.68
CA GLY A 83 4.76 26.84 -8.13
C GLY A 83 5.77 27.08 -9.25
N GLY A 84 6.61 26.09 -9.58
CA GLY A 84 7.53 26.16 -10.73
C GLY A 84 6.86 25.95 -12.10
N PHE A 85 5.62 25.42 -12.14
CA PHE A 85 4.91 25.11 -13.38
C PHE A 85 3.38 25.03 -13.22
N ALA A 86 2.85 25.35 -12.05
CA ALA A 86 1.42 25.37 -11.80
C ALA A 86 1.05 26.51 -10.87
N GLU A 87 -0.09 27.13 -11.12
CA GLU A 87 -0.71 28.17 -10.32
C GLU A 87 -1.99 27.64 -9.67
N VAL A 88 -2.23 27.98 -8.41
CA VAL A 88 -3.50 27.68 -7.73
C VAL A 88 -4.51 28.75 -8.15
N VAL A 89 -5.60 28.33 -8.74
CA VAL A 89 -6.70 29.19 -9.16
C VAL A 89 -7.69 29.30 -8.00
N GLU A 90 -7.95 30.52 -7.57
CA GLU A 90 -8.92 30.86 -6.52
C GLU A 90 -9.96 31.85 -7.04
N PRO A 91 -11.25 31.59 -6.82
CA PRO A 91 -11.83 30.40 -6.18
C PRO A 91 -11.65 29.15 -7.02
N ALA A 92 -11.62 27.97 -6.37
CA ALA A 92 -11.64 26.71 -7.07
C ALA A 92 -12.92 26.56 -7.91
N ARG A 93 -12.87 25.76 -8.97
CA ARG A 93 -14.05 25.48 -9.80
C ARG A 93 -15.17 24.87 -8.95
N ASP A 94 -16.42 25.22 -9.26
CA ASP A 94 -17.60 24.72 -8.56
C ASP A 94 -17.64 23.18 -8.50
N GLY A 95 -17.85 22.64 -7.29
CA GLY A 95 -17.85 21.21 -7.02
C GLY A 95 -16.47 20.55 -6.92
N TYR A 96 -15.40 21.37 -6.88
CA TYR A 96 -14.01 20.92 -6.67
C TYR A 96 -13.38 21.67 -5.49
N ALA A 97 -12.46 20.98 -4.81
CA ALA A 97 -11.76 21.53 -3.67
C ALA A 97 -10.49 22.31 -4.05
N LEU A 98 -9.91 22.02 -5.20
CA LEU A 98 -8.68 22.63 -5.71
C LEU A 98 -8.74 22.72 -7.23
N THR A 99 -8.33 23.85 -7.79
CA THR A 99 -8.08 24.01 -9.23
C THR A 99 -6.67 24.51 -9.45
N LEU A 100 -5.92 23.82 -10.30
CA LEU A 100 -4.58 24.18 -10.73
C LEU A 100 -4.59 24.55 -12.22
N ARG A 101 -3.95 25.67 -12.56
CA ARG A 101 -3.57 26.01 -13.93
C ARG A 101 -2.15 25.52 -14.15
N LEU A 102 -1.96 24.52 -15.01
CA LEU A 102 -0.69 23.92 -15.34
C LEU A 102 -0.14 24.58 -16.60
N ASN A 103 1.09 25.09 -16.55
CA ASN A 103 1.80 25.62 -17.70
C ASN A 103 3.16 24.94 -17.82
N PHE A 104 3.37 24.23 -18.91
CA PHE A 104 4.63 23.50 -19.17
C PHE A 104 5.54 24.21 -20.18
N SER A 105 5.15 25.37 -20.72
CA SER A 105 5.94 26.12 -21.73
C SER A 105 7.29 26.56 -21.19
N GLY A 106 7.35 26.95 -19.89
CA GLY A 106 8.60 27.29 -19.22
C GLY A 106 9.57 26.11 -19.01
N LEU A 107 9.14 24.87 -19.26
CA LEU A 107 9.97 23.67 -19.11
C LEU A 107 10.54 23.23 -20.46
N ALA A 108 11.69 23.78 -20.84
CA ALA A 108 12.31 23.55 -22.16
C ALA A 108 12.66 22.06 -22.41
N ARG A 109 13.08 21.33 -21.35
CA ARG A 109 13.59 19.97 -21.49
C ARG A 109 12.45 18.95 -21.37
N PRO A 110 12.34 17.96 -22.29
CA PRO A 110 11.31 16.90 -22.19
C PRO A 110 11.36 16.10 -20.88
N LYS A 111 12.56 15.92 -20.30
CA LYS A 111 12.75 15.25 -19.00
C LYS A 111 12.12 16.03 -17.84
N ASP A 112 12.20 17.36 -17.88
CA ASP A 112 11.62 18.21 -16.83
C ASP A 112 10.10 18.25 -16.94
N ARG A 113 9.54 18.29 -18.15
CA ARG A 113 8.09 18.13 -18.41
C ARG A 113 7.58 16.79 -17.89
N ALA A 114 8.24 15.68 -18.23
CA ALA A 114 7.86 14.36 -17.73
C ALA A 114 7.97 14.23 -16.21
N ARG A 115 8.90 14.99 -15.60
CA ARG A 115 9.02 15.06 -14.13
C ARG A 115 7.88 15.87 -13.51
N ALA A 116 7.52 17.01 -14.08
CA ALA A 116 6.41 17.85 -13.66
C ALA A 116 5.07 17.08 -13.75
N ILE A 117 4.81 16.40 -14.87
CA ILE A 117 3.63 15.53 -15.03
C ILE A 117 3.55 14.47 -13.93
N ARG A 118 4.67 13.80 -13.62
CA ARG A 118 4.73 12.84 -12.51
C ARG A 118 4.49 13.49 -11.15
N GLN A 119 4.95 14.70 -10.93
CA GLN A 119 4.68 15.44 -9.70
C GLN A 119 3.21 15.79 -9.57
N VAL A 120 2.59 16.33 -10.63
CA VAL A 120 1.15 16.64 -10.66
C VAL A 120 0.29 15.41 -10.45
N SER A 121 0.70 14.27 -11.00
CA SER A 121 -0.05 13.02 -10.82
C SER A 121 -0.17 12.56 -9.35
N LEU A 122 0.63 13.14 -8.45
CA LEU A 122 0.63 12.88 -7.01
C LEU A 122 -0.16 13.93 -6.21
N VAL A 123 -0.89 14.83 -6.86
CA VAL A 123 -1.55 15.98 -6.21
C VAL A 123 -2.50 15.55 -5.08
N GLN A 124 -3.24 14.45 -5.24
CA GLN A 124 -4.09 13.89 -4.18
C GLN A 124 -3.27 13.54 -2.92
N SER A 125 -2.06 13.05 -3.12
CA SER A 125 -1.17 12.71 -2.01
C SER A 125 -0.64 13.95 -1.29
N VAL A 126 -0.37 15.02 -2.01
CA VAL A 126 0.05 16.32 -1.43
C VAL A 126 -1.08 16.91 -0.61
N VAL A 127 -2.29 17.01 -1.17
CA VAL A 127 -3.47 17.56 -0.49
C VAL A 127 -3.79 16.79 0.78
N LEU A 128 -3.96 15.47 0.70
CA LEU A 128 -4.36 14.66 1.85
C LEU A 128 -3.24 14.54 2.90
N SER A 129 -1.99 14.46 2.49
CA SER A 129 -0.89 14.39 3.44
C SER A 129 -0.64 15.72 4.16
N SER A 130 -0.87 16.88 3.53
CA SER A 130 -0.77 18.18 4.19
C SER A 130 -1.82 18.32 5.28
N GLN A 131 -3.06 17.94 5.01
CA GLN A 131 -4.15 17.96 5.99
C GLN A 131 -3.87 17.00 7.16
N LEU A 132 -3.42 15.77 6.88
CA LEU A 132 -3.09 14.84 7.93
C LEU A 132 -1.85 15.28 8.75
N LYS A 133 -0.85 15.91 8.13
CA LYS A 133 0.27 16.54 8.84
C LYS A 133 -0.21 17.61 9.81
N HIS A 134 -1.18 18.43 9.41
CA HIS A 134 -1.77 19.46 10.25
C HIS A 134 -2.45 18.86 11.49
N ILE A 135 -3.26 17.81 11.30
CA ILE A 135 -3.89 17.06 12.40
C ILE A 135 -2.83 16.46 13.34
N LEU A 136 -1.82 15.80 12.78
CA LEU A 136 -0.73 15.17 13.54
C LEU A 136 0.16 16.20 14.24
N GLY A 137 0.28 17.41 13.69
CA GLY A 137 1.06 18.51 14.25
C GLY A 137 0.43 19.19 15.47
N GLY A 138 -0.80 18.82 15.80
CA GLY A 138 -1.45 19.33 17.00
C GLY A 138 -2.29 20.57 16.81
N LEU A 139 -2.54 20.97 15.60
CA LEU A 139 -3.33 22.17 15.26
C LEU A 139 -4.84 21.87 15.13
N ALA A 140 -5.22 20.59 15.18
CA ALA A 140 -6.61 20.16 15.20
C ALA A 140 -7.16 20.14 16.64
N PRO A 141 -8.49 20.33 16.83
CA PRO A 141 -9.14 20.24 18.14
C PRO A 141 -8.97 18.86 18.77
N SER A 142 -9.09 18.77 20.08
CA SER A 142 -9.06 17.49 20.81
C SER A 142 -10.30 16.68 20.46
N GLY A 143 -10.14 15.37 20.31
CA GLY A 143 -11.24 14.45 19.98
C GLY A 143 -10.90 13.50 18.84
N ALA A 144 -11.88 12.75 18.40
CA ALA A 144 -11.75 11.83 17.26
C ALA A 144 -12.14 12.54 15.96
N THR A 145 -11.23 12.55 14.99
CA THR A 145 -11.49 13.07 13.65
C THR A 145 -11.61 11.91 12.68
N LYS A 146 -12.75 11.79 12.03
CA LYS A 146 -13.00 10.80 10.98
C LYS A 146 -12.37 11.27 9.68
N LEU A 147 -11.51 10.45 9.11
CA LEU A 147 -10.83 10.69 7.85
C LEU A 147 -11.43 9.80 6.75
N VAL A 148 -12.05 10.42 5.77
CA VAL A 148 -12.73 9.72 4.67
C VAL A 148 -12.04 10.08 3.36
N TYR A 149 -10.99 9.38 2.99
CA TYR A 149 -10.43 9.47 1.65
C TYR A 149 -11.00 8.39 0.70
N ASN A 150 -11.56 7.35 1.28
CA ASN A 150 -12.31 6.32 0.59
C ASN A 150 -13.55 5.97 1.42
N HIS A 151 -14.73 6.23 0.89
CA HIS A 151 -16.01 5.99 1.60
C HIS A 151 -16.16 4.57 2.15
N ARG A 152 -15.50 3.59 1.50
CA ARG A 152 -15.55 2.20 1.96
C ARG A 152 -14.55 1.89 3.08
N HIS A 153 -13.62 2.78 3.34
CA HIS A 153 -12.47 2.53 4.22
C HIS A 153 -12.07 3.79 4.96
N PRO A 154 -12.97 4.39 5.75
CA PRO A 154 -12.61 5.50 6.62
C PRO A 154 -11.61 5.02 7.68
N PHE A 155 -10.85 5.95 8.24
CA PHE A 155 -10.08 5.72 9.45
C PHE A 155 -10.21 6.94 10.36
N PHE A 156 -9.84 6.80 11.62
CA PHE A 156 -9.99 7.82 12.62
C PHE A 156 -8.63 8.21 13.17
N VAL A 157 -8.45 9.48 13.46
CA VAL A 157 -7.34 9.97 14.25
C VAL A 157 -7.91 10.63 15.49
N SER A 158 -7.68 10.03 16.65
CA SER A 158 -8.09 10.55 17.95
C SER A 158 -6.88 11.18 18.63
N ARG A 159 -7.10 12.36 19.18
CA ARG A 159 -6.08 13.10 19.93
C ARG A 159 -6.49 13.24 21.38
N THR A 160 -5.63 12.75 22.26
CA THR A 160 -5.69 12.95 23.70
C THR A 160 -4.39 13.61 24.18
N PRO A 161 -4.35 14.23 25.35
CA PRO A 161 -3.12 14.82 25.90
C PRO A 161 -1.98 13.78 25.91
N GLY A 162 -0.89 14.11 25.22
CA GLY A 162 0.31 13.26 25.13
C GLY A 162 0.26 12.07 24.17
N LYS A 163 -0.91 11.78 23.53
CA LYS A 163 -1.08 10.61 22.66
C LYS A 163 -1.97 10.93 21.46
N ILE A 164 -1.56 10.46 20.30
CA ILE A 164 -2.38 10.44 19.08
C ILE A 164 -2.62 8.98 18.72
N SER A 165 -3.87 8.57 18.54
CA SER A 165 -4.25 7.22 18.12
C SER A 165 -4.81 7.25 16.71
N ALA A 166 -4.23 6.49 15.79
CA ALA A 166 -4.80 6.28 14.46
C ALA A 166 -5.49 4.91 14.43
N ILE A 167 -6.79 4.90 14.15
CA ILE A 167 -7.66 3.73 14.28
C ILE A 167 -8.26 3.38 12.93
N PHE A 168 -8.04 2.15 12.51
CA PHE A 168 -8.45 1.63 11.21
C PHE A 168 -9.51 0.53 11.40
N PRO A 169 -10.79 0.81 11.12
CA PRO A 169 -11.81 -0.23 10.99
C PRO A 169 -11.48 -1.10 9.77
N MET A 170 -11.38 -2.42 9.97
CA MET A 170 -11.00 -3.33 8.91
C MET A 170 -12.20 -4.15 8.43
N ARG A 171 -12.41 -4.20 7.10
CA ARG A 171 -13.47 -4.96 6.47
C ARG A 171 -12.93 -5.81 5.33
N PHE A 172 -13.26 -7.08 5.34
CA PHE A 172 -12.95 -8.06 4.30
C PHE A 172 -14.24 -8.63 3.71
N ARG A 173 -14.26 -8.87 2.40
CA ARG A 173 -15.42 -9.46 1.71
C ARG A 173 -15.44 -10.98 1.78
N ASP A 174 -14.29 -11.56 2.01
CA ASP A 174 -13.96 -12.95 1.81
C ASP A 174 -13.49 -13.54 3.14
N ASP A 175 -14.07 -14.62 3.61
CA ASP A 175 -13.72 -15.25 4.89
C ASP A 175 -12.28 -15.76 4.90
N THR A 176 -11.76 -16.18 3.74
CA THR A 176 -10.35 -16.57 3.62
C THR A 176 -9.43 -15.36 3.81
N ASP A 177 -9.80 -14.20 3.25
CA ASP A 177 -9.05 -12.96 3.47
C ASP A 177 -9.12 -12.52 4.93
N LEU A 178 -10.28 -12.70 5.59
CA LEU A 178 -10.47 -12.41 7.00
C LEU A 178 -9.59 -13.30 7.90
N ALA A 179 -9.54 -14.61 7.66
CA ALA A 179 -8.69 -15.52 8.41
C ALA A 179 -7.19 -15.18 8.28
N VAL A 180 -6.72 -14.88 7.06
CA VAL A 180 -5.34 -14.43 6.82
C VAL A 180 -5.08 -13.09 7.50
N ALA A 181 -6.07 -12.18 7.49
CA ALA A 181 -5.95 -10.86 8.11
C ALA A 181 -5.83 -10.95 9.63
N THR A 182 -6.60 -11.80 10.28
CA THR A 182 -6.55 -12.00 11.73
C THR A 182 -5.15 -12.45 12.16
N SER A 183 -4.60 -13.45 11.50
CA SER A 183 -3.21 -13.89 11.75
C SER A 183 -2.19 -12.78 11.48
N PHE A 184 -2.38 -12.01 10.42
CA PHE A 184 -1.50 -10.87 10.11
C PHE A 184 -1.53 -9.79 11.19
N PHE A 185 -2.70 -9.49 11.77
CA PHE A 185 -2.82 -8.48 12.81
C PHE A 185 -2.22 -8.94 14.14
N GLN A 186 -2.30 -10.23 14.47
CA GLN A 186 -1.63 -10.80 15.63
C GLN A 186 -0.10 -10.65 15.49
N GLU A 187 0.47 -11.06 14.36
CA GLU A 187 1.89 -10.88 14.07
C GLU A 187 2.32 -9.39 14.08
N LEU A 188 1.47 -8.50 13.56
CA LEU A 188 1.75 -7.06 13.56
C LEU A 188 1.77 -6.48 14.98
N GLN A 189 0.90 -6.95 15.86
CA GLN A 189 0.86 -6.55 17.27
C GLN A 189 2.12 -7.01 18.01
N GLU A 190 2.55 -8.26 17.81
CA GLU A 190 3.78 -8.81 18.40
C GLU A 190 5.02 -8.06 17.90
N ALA A 191 5.12 -7.84 16.59
CA ALA A 191 6.21 -7.09 15.99
C ALA A 191 6.26 -5.63 16.47
N GLY A 192 5.09 -4.99 16.66
CA GLY A 192 4.99 -3.64 17.21
C GLY A 192 5.44 -3.54 18.66
N SER A 193 5.23 -4.59 19.44
CA SER A 193 5.65 -4.66 20.84
C SER A 193 7.17 -4.84 20.99
N SER A 194 7.81 -5.57 20.06
CA SER A 194 9.25 -5.85 20.08
C SER A 194 10.12 -4.69 19.60
N GLN A 195 9.57 -3.72 18.86
CA GLN A 195 10.32 -2.61 18.26
C GLN A 195 10.07 -1.28 18.98
N SER A 196 10.94 -0.89 19.89
CA SER A 196 10.84 0.33 20.69
C SER A 196 10.73 1.64 19.90
N ARG A 197 11.16 1.67 18.64
CA ARG A 197 11.11 2.86 17.77
C ARG A 197 9.84 2.94 16.90
N ALA A 198 9.09 1.86 16.75
CA ALA A 198 7.85 1.83 15.99
C ALA A 198 6.67 2.37 16.83
N PRO A 199 5.62 2.93 16.20
CA PRO A 199 4.36 3.13 16.89
C PRO A 199 3.83 1.80 17.41
N ARG A 200 3.34 1.77 18.65
CA ARG A 200 2.71 0.58 19.20
C ARG A 200 1.46 0.27 18.40
N CYS A 201 1.33 -0.97 17.97
CA CYS A 201 0.15 -1.48 17.27
C CYS A 201 -0.68 -2.33 18.22
N SER A 202 -1.99 -2.15 18.20
CA SER A 202 -2.96 -3.01 18.89
C SER A 202 -4.08 -3.38 17.93
N TRP A 203 -4.62 -4.58 18.09
CA TRP A 203 -5.77 -5.06 17.37
C TRP A 203 -6.86 -5.51 18.34
N SER A 204 -8.11 -5.15 18.05
CA SER A 204 -9.26 -5.53 18.86
C SER A 204 -10.46 -5.81 17.96
N PRO A 205 -11.26 -6.85 18.23
CA PRO A 205 -12.54 -7.07 17.56
C PRO A 205 -13.59 -6.00 17.92
N ILE A 206 -13.44 -5.33 19.07
CA ILE A 206 -14.35 -4.35 19.62
C ILE A 206 -13.81 -2.93 19.36
N PRO A 207 -14.68 -1.92 19.13
CA PRO A 207 -14.24 -0.54 18.98
C PRO A 207 -13.42 -0.09 20.20
N PRO A 208 -12.27 0.55 19.99
CA PRO A 208 -11.46 1.07 21.07
C PRO A 208 -12.15 2.25 21.78
N PRO A 209 -11.79 2.52 23.05
CA PRO A 209 -12.46 3.55 23.87
C PRO A 209 -12.42 4.95 23.26
N GLU A 210 -11.45 5.26 22.44
CA GLU A 210 -11.32 6.55 21.74
C GLU A 210 -12.47 6.82 20.74
N LEU A 211 -13.21 5.77 20.35
CA LEU A 211 -14.36 5.87 19.45
C LEU A 211 -15.72 5.81 20.16
N ARG A 212 -15.78 5.86 21.47
CA ARG A 212 -17.04 5.70 22.24
C ARG A 212 -18.10 6.77 21.95
N GLY A 213 -17.72 7.93 21.47
CA GLY A 213 -18.64 9.02 21.11
C GLY A 213 -19.05 9.04 19.64
N GLU A 214 -18.43 8.20 18.82
CA GLU A 214 -18.63 8.21 17.38
C GLU A 214 -19.70 7.22 16.94
N SER A 215 -20.46 7.56 15.89
CA SER A 215 -21.43 6.66 15.25
C SER A 215 -20.76 5.46 14.56
N VAL A 216 -20.09 4.61 15.36
CA VAL A 216 -19.36 3.44 14.85
C VAL A 216 -20.31 2.33 14.36
N HIS A 217 -21.58 2.40 14.78
CA HIS A 217 -22.62 1.42 14.43
C HIS A 217 -22.86 1.28 12.91
N HIS A 218 -22.57 2.33 12.13
CA HIS A 218 -22.64 2.27 10.67
C HIS A 218 -21.39 1.70 9.99
N LEU A 219 -20.31 1.46 10.78
CA LEU A 219 -19.10 0.85 10.27
C LEU A 219 -19.24 -0.67 10.32
N THR A 220 -19.68 -1.26 9.22
CA THR A 220 -19.69 -2.72 9.08
C THR A 220 -18.24 -3.25 9.05
N THR A 221 -17.70 -3.58 10.23
CA THR A 221 -16.38 -4.18 10.37
C THR A 221 -16.54 -5.66 10.71
N ASN A 222 -15.84 -6.54 9.99
CA ASN A 222 -15.71 -7.95 10.34
C ASN A 222 -14.28 -8.32 10.73
N GLY A 223 -13.32 -7.46 10.41
CA GLY A 223 -11.89 -7.63 10.71
C GLY A 223 -11.41 -6.92 11.97
N GLY A 224 -12.33 -6.32 12.75
CA GLY A 224 -11.99 -5.55 13.94
C GLY A 224 -11.33 -4.21 13.66
N PHE A 225 -10.63 -3.69 14.66
CA PHE A 225 -9.99 -2.37 14.66
C PHE A 225 -8.49 -2.53 14.89
N VAL A 226 -7.69 -1.95 14.01
CA VAL A 226 -6.24 -1.83 14.18
C VAL A 226 -5.92 -0.42 14.63
N SER A 227 -5.24 -0.26 15.74
CA SER A 227 -4.89 1.05 16.32
C SER A 227 -3.38 1.21 16.42
N PHE A 228 -2.90 2.42 16.11
CA PHE A 228 -1.50 2.81 16.27
C PHE A 228 -1.37 3.95 17.26
N ASP A 229 -0.53 3.77 18.28
CA ASP A 229 -0.16 4.84 19.20
C ASP A 229 0.98 5.68 18.63
N ILE A 230 0.64 6.87 18.21
CA ILE A 230 1.58 7.82 17.61
C ILE A 230 2.03 8.81 18.69
N LEU A 231 3.30 8.72 19.03
CA LEU A 231 3.92 9.63 19.99
C LEU A 231 4.54 10.82 19.25
N GLU A 232 4.78 11.91 19.95
CA GLU A 232 5.39 13.13 19.43
C GLU A 232 6.68 12.87 18.62
N ARG A 233 7.52 11.93 19.09
CA ARG A 233 8.73 11.51 18.37
C ARG A 233 8.49 10.99 16.95
N HIS A 234 7.28 10.49 16.64
CA HIS A 234 6.91 9.97 15.33
C HIS A 234 6.43 11.07 14.37
N VAL A 235 6.10 12.24 14.89
CA VAL A 235 5.57 13.37 14.10
C VAL A 235 6.50 14.58 14.08
N ARG A 236 7.63 14.55 14.78
CA ARG A 236 8.59 15.65 14.77
C ARG A 236 9.24 15.85 13.40
N ARG A 237 9.25 17.11 12.91
CA ARG A 237 9.95 17.55 11.68
C ARG A 237 9.59 16.68 10.45
N LYS A 238 10.60 16.20 9.72
CA LYS A 238 10.45 15.38 8.51
C LYS A 238 9.72 14.04 8.72
N ARG A 239 9.57 13.58 9.97
CA ARG A 239 8.87 12.33 10.28
C ARG A 239 7.37 12.44 10.11
N ALA A 240 6.77 13.62 10.34
CA ALA A 240 5.33 13.84 10.17
C ALA A 240 4.86 13.45 8.76
N ALA A 241 5.60 13.87 7.72
CA ALA A 241 5.27 13.52 6.34
C ALA A 241 5.31 12.00 6.09
N LYS A 242 6.30 11.30 6.67
CA LYS A 242 6.40 9.85 6.55
C LYS A 242 5.29 9.14 7.31
N THR A 243 4.95 9.62 8.50
CA THR A 243 3.85 9.08 9.32
C THR A 243 2.52 9.27 8.62
N ALA A 244 2.22 10.48 8.13
CA ALA A 244 1.02 10.75 7.35
C ALA A 244 0.91 9.83 6.13
N TRP A 245 2.00 9.66 5.39
CA TRP A 245 2.06 8.77 4.24
C TRP A 245 1.77 7.30 4.62
N ILE A 246 2.34 6.80 5.72
CA ILE A 246 2.11 5.42 6.20
C ILE A 246 0.64 5.24 6.55
N LEU A 247 0.04 6.18 7.27
CA LEU A 247 -1.37 6.11 7.68
C LEU A 247 -2.31 6.09 6.47
N LEU A 248 -2.09 6.97 5.50
CA LEU A 248 -2.91 7.02 4.27
C LEU A 248 -2.83 5.74 3.44
N ASN A 249 -1.70 5.03 3.48
CA ASN A 249 -1.50 3.81 2.70
C ASN A 249 -1.75 2.51 3.48
N PHE A 250 -1.93 2.57 4.80
CA PHE A 250 -1.98 1.39 5.66
C PHE A 250 -3.03 0.35 5.23
N GLN A 251 -4.28 0.77 5.06
CA GLN A 251 -5.36 -0.15 4.66
C GLN A 251 -5.13 -0.79 3.29
N SER A 252 -4.61 -0.03 2.33
CA SER A 252 -4.29 -0.54 1.00
C SER A 252 -3.12 -1.54 1.06
N TYR A 253 -2.12 -1.25 1.89
CA TYR A 253 -0.98 -2.12 2.13
C TYR A 253 -1.40 -3.45 2.75
N VAL A 254 -2.20 -3.42 3.81
CA VAL A 254 -2.71 -4.62 4.47
C VAL A 254 -3.50 -5.49 3.48
N LYS A 255 -4.45 -4.90 2.76
CA LYS A 255 -5.27 -5.63 1.78
C LYS A 255 -4.44 -6.24 0.65
N TYR A 256 -3.41 -5.55 0.21
CA TYR A 256 -2.47 -6.07 -0.77
C TYR A 256 -1.72 -7.30 -0.24
N HIS A 257 -1.14 -7.20 0.96
CA HIS A 257 -0.41 -8.31 1.58
C HIS A 257 -1.29 -9.53 1.81
N ILE A 258 -2.50 -9.34 2.32
CA ILE A 258 -3.46 -10.43 2.53
C ILE A 258 -3.76 -11.15 1.21
N LYS A 259 -4.03 -10.40 0.13
CA LYS A 259 -4.27 -10.99 -1.19
C LYS A 259 -3.05 -11.73 -1.76
N CYS A 260 -1.85 -11.20 -1.57
CA CYS A 260 -0.62 -11.87 -1.97
C CYS A 260 -0.40 -13.17 -1.18
N THR A 261 -0.63 -13.14 0.13
CA THR A 261 -0.51 -14.32 1.00
C THR A 261 -1.54 -15.38 0.61
N ARG A 262 -2.80 -15.00 0.40
CA ARG A 262 -3.84 -15.90 -0.08
C ARG A 262 -3.46 -16.55 -1.42
N SER A 263 -3.02 -15.75 -2.39
CA SER A 263 -2.60 -16.25 -3.70
C SER A 263 -1.44 -17.24 -3.59
N TYR A 264 -0.47 -16.95 -2.71
CA TYR A 264 0.64 -17.86 -2.44
C TYR A 264 0.16 -19.17 -1.81
N ILE A 265 -0.71 -19.13 -0.80
CA ILE A 265 -1.27 -20.32 -0.15
C ILE A 265 -2.04 -21.16 -1.18
N GLN A 266 -2.91 -20.55 -1.97
CA GLN A 266 -3.68 -21.24 -3.02
C GLN A 266 -2.77 -21.89 -4.07
N SER A 267 -1.69 -21.22 -4.49
CA SER A 267 -0.73 -21.80 -5.41
C SER A 267 -0.01 -23.03 -4.83
N ARG A 268 0.32 -22.98 -3.53
CA ARG A 268 0.94 -24.13 -2.83
C ARG A 268 -0.02 -25.28 -2.67
N MET A 269 -1.29 -25.01 -2.38
CA MET A 269 -2.34 -26.05 -2.28
C MET A 269 -2.54 -26.76 -3.64
N ARG A 270 -2.66 -26.01 -4.74
CA ARG A 270 -2.80 -26.58 -6.09
C ARG A 270 -1.64 -27.52 -6.42
N LYS A 271 -0.41 -27.10 -6.22
CA LYS A 271 0.78 -27.93 -6.44
C LYS A 271 0.77 -29.23 -5.63
N ARG A 272 0.27 -29.18 -4.39
CA ARG A 272 0.12 -30.38 -3.57
C ARG A 272 -0.99 -31.30 -4.09
N GLN A 273 -2.11 -30.74 -4.53
CA GLN A 273 -3.20 -31.53 -5.14
C GLN A 273 -2.75 -32.23 -6.43
N GLU A 274 -2.04 -31.52 -7.31
CA GLU A 274 -1.46 -32.10 -8.53
C GLU A 274 -0.53 -33.26 -8.20
N SER A 275 0.41 -33.07 -7.26
CA SER A 275 1.32 -34.12 -6.82
C SER A 275 0.59 -35.31 -6.18
N LEU A 276 -0.45 -35.09 -5.38
CA LEU A 276 -1.27 -36.14 -4.79
C LEU A 276 -2.05 -36.92 -5.84
N THR A 277 -2.62 -36.21 -6.83
CA THR A 277 -3.33 -36.85 -7.95
C THR A 277 -2.39 -37.75 -8.76
N GLU A 278 -1.19 -37.29 -9.02
CA GLU A 278 -0.17 -38.09 -9.72
C GLU A 278 0.22 -39.35 -8.93
N VAL A 279 0.40 -39.22 -7.61
CA VAL A 279 0.69 -40.38 -6.74
C VAL A 279 -0.45 -41.39 -6.77
N ILE A 280 -1.71 -40.94 -6.72
CA ILE A 280 -2.91 -41.82 -6.76
C ILE A 280 -3.02 -42.49 -8.13
N GLN A 281 -2.80 -41.77 -9.23
CA GLN A 281 -2.79 -42.36 -10.58
C GLN A 281 -1.71 -43.41 -10.72
N ASN A 282 -0.50 -43.13 -10.27
CA ASN A 282 0.61 -44.06 -10.32
C ASN A 282 0.36 -45.31 -9.43
N ALA A 283 -0.32 -45.15 -8.31
CA ALA A 283 -0.73 -46.26 -7.46
C ALA A 283 -1.77 -47.15 -8.14
N ARG A 284 -2.76 -46.57 -8.84
CA ARG A 284 -3.76 -47.34 -9.63
C ARG A 284 -3.11 -48.12 -10.78
N LEU A 285 -2.17 -47.50 -11.51
CA LEU A 285 -1.44 -48.20 -12.60
C LEU A 285 -0.62 -49.38 -12.08
N ARG A 286 0.04 -49.24 -10.92
CA ARG A 286 0.78 -50.34 -10.27
C ARG A 286 -0.13 -51.44 -9.76
N GLY A 287 -1.35 -51.10 -9.27
CA GLY A 287 -2.35 -52.08 -8.86
C GLY A 287 -2.89 -52.92 -10.02
N SER A 288 -3.08 -52.32 -11.20
CA SER A 288 -3.51 -53.04 -12.42
C SER A 288 -2.47 -54.00 -12.99
N ASP A 289 -1.17 -53.65 -12.89
CA ASP A 289 -0.08 -54.51 -13.38
C ASP A 289 0.22 -55.70 -12.43
N ASN A 290 -0.05 -55.56 -11.13
CA ASN A 290 0.21 -56.62 -10.17
C ASN A 290 -0.76 -57.81 -10.29
N THR A 291 -1.95 -57.63 -10.82
CA THR A 291 -2.90 -58.75 -11.07
C THR A 291 -2.50 -59.63 -12.23
N LYS A 292 -1.73 -59.12 -13.18
CA LYS A 292 -1.18 -59.91 -14.32
C LYS A 292 0.18 -60.62 -14.03
N LYS A 293 0.91 -60.16 -12.99
CA LYS A 293 2.23 -60.71 -12.66
C LYS A 293 2.23 -61.75 -11.54
N LEU A 294 1.11 -62.00 -10.89
CA LEU A 294 1.01 -62.97 -9.78
C LEU A 294 0.87 -64.44 -10.27
N GLN A 295 0.71 -64.68 -11.57
CA GLN A 295 0.65 -66.05 -12.10
C GLN A 295 1.98 -66.64 -12.65
N VAL A 296 3.09 -65.89 -12.69
CA VAL A 296 4.31 -66.37 -13.34
C VAL A 296 5.56 -66.39 -12.45
N ARG A 297 5.50 -66.18 -11.14
CA ARG A 297 6.74 -66.28 -10.34
C ARG A 297 6.60 -67.01 -8.99
N LYS A 298 6.21 -68.26 -9.05
CA LYS A 298 6.66 -69.25 -8.06
C LYS A 298 7.94 -69.87 -8.61
N LYS A 299 9.11 -69.30 -8.33
CA LYS A 299 10.47 -69.83 -8.23
C LYS A 299 11.50 -68.73 -8.54
N SER A 300 12.03 -68.08 -7.51
CA SER A 300 13.41 -67.62 -7.50
C SER A 300 13.84 -67.10 -6.12
N LYS A 301 14.66 -67.85 -5.45
CA LYS A 301 15.77 -67.57 -4.55
C LYS A 301 15.70 -66.31 -3.64
N ARG A 302 15.60 -66.58 -2.35
CA ARG A 302 16.00 -65.68 -1.24
C ARG A 302 17.44 -65.18 -1.50
N ARG A 303 17.63 -63.92 -1.84
CA ARG A 303 18.91 -63.23 -1.76
C ARG A 303 18.98 -62.48 -0.45
N LEU A 304 19.90 -62.91 0.40
CA LEU A 304 20.34 -62.18 1.60
C LEU A 304 20.74 -60.76 1.22
N ILE A 305 20.01 -59.78 1.75
CA ILE A 305 20.36 -58.37 1.60
C ILE A 305 21.56 -58.08 2.48
N ASN A 306 22.68 -57.77 1.84
CA ASN A 306 23.96 -57.49 2.46
C ASN A 306 23.87 -56.24 3.35
N LEU A 307 24.02 -56.39 4.68
CA LEU A 307 23.96 -55.31 5.69
C LEU A 307 24.90 -54.10 5.40
N GLY A 308 25.96 -54.33 4.58
CA GLY A 308 26.89 -53.28 4.17
C GLY A 308 26.28 -52.18 3.27
N LYS A 309 25.25 -52.52 2.47
CA LYS A 309 24.58 -51.54 1.59
C LYS A 309 23.57 -50.65 2.34
N ALA A 310 22.97 -51.14 3.43
CA ALA A 310 22.03 -50.37 4.26
C ALA A 310 22.75 -49.22 5.00
N LYS A 311 23.97 -49.44 5.50
CA LYS A 311 24.76 -48.37 6.16
C LYS A 311 25.23 -47.28 5.18
N LYS A 312 25.50 -47.61 3.90
CA LYS A 312 25.82 -46.60 2.85
C LYS A 312 24.63 -45.77 2.45
N LEU A 313 23.43 -46.39 2.34
CA LEU A 313 22.18 -45.68 2.08
C LEU A 313 21.79 -44.70 3.25
N GLN A 314 22.00 -45.14 4.50
CA GLN A 314 21.71 -44.31 5.68
C GLN A 314 22.65 -43.10 5.80
N LYS A 315 23.95 -43.25 5.45
CA LYS A 315 24.90 -42.12 5.34
C LYS A 315 24.52 -41.16 4.21
N GLY A 316 24.10 -41.65 3.05
CA GLY A 316 23.62 -40.82 1.94
C GLY A 316 22.34 -40.04 2.29
N PHE A 317 21.41 -40.68 3.01
CA PHE A 317 20.18 -40.02 3.44
C PHE A 317 20.45 -38.89 4.49
N ARG A 318 21.36 -39.11 5.44
CA ARG A 318 21.79 -38.08 6.39
C ARG A 318 22.44 -36.90 5.68
N ALA A 319 23.34 -37.15 4.72
CA ALA A 319 23.96 -36.06 3.93
C ALA A 319 22.95 -35.24 3.11
N VAL A 320 21.92 -35.88 2.57
CA VAL A 320 20.82 -35.19 1.85
C VAL A 320 19.97 -34.36 2.81
N ILE A 321 19.66 -34.90 3.99
CA ILE A 321 18.90 -34.14 5.03
C ILE A 321 19.69 -32.94 5.50
N ASP A 322 21.01 -33.07 5.72
CA ASP A 322 21.84 -31.94 6.14
C ASP A 322 22.03 -30.91 5.02
N LYS A 323 22.11 -31.36 3.76
CA LYS A 323 22.12 -30.48 2.60
C LYS A 323 20.77 -29.74 2.43
N MET A 324 19.64 -30.40 2.70
CA MET A 324 18.31 -29.78 2.71
C MET A 324 18.13 -28.79 3.89
N LYS A 325 18.66 -29.09 5.07
CA LYS A 325 18.64 -28.14 6.20
C LYS A 325 19.46 -26.89 5.89
N ARG A 326 20.65 -27.03 5.29
CA ARG A 326 21.48 -25.88 4.85
C ARG A 326 20.81 -25.09 3.71
N LEU A 327 20.13 -25.74 2.78
CA LEU A 327 19.34 -25.10 1.73
C LEU A 327 18.12 -24.36 2.32
N ARG A 328 17.40 -24.94 3.28
CA ARG A 328 16.30 -24.26 3.98
C ARG A 328 16.77 -23.01 4.74
N LEU A 329 17.93 -23.06 5.39
CA LEU A 329 18.54 -21.89 6.02
C LEU A 329 18.94 -20.83 5.00
N ARG A 330 19.58 -21.21 3.89
CA ARG A 330 19.93 -20.25 2.82
C ARG A 330 18.70 -19.65 2.13
N ILE A 331 17.64 -20.42 1.96
CA ILE A 331 16.38 -19.91 1.38
C ILE A 331 15.68 -18.96 2.36
N ARG A 332 15.67 -19.26 3.68
CA ARG A 332 15.14 -18.33 4.70
C ARG A 332 15.92 -17.02 4.74
N VAL A 333 17.24 -17.06 4.73
CA VAL A 333 18.07 -15.85 4.72
C VAL A 333 17.89 -15.07 3.43
N ARG A 334 17.88 -15.72 2.26
CA ARG A 334 17.64 -15.04 0.97
C ARG A 334 16.21 -14.53 0.80
N ALA A 335 15.22 -15.20 1.36
CA ALA A 335 13.84 -14.72 1.35
C ALA A 335 13.67 -13.50 2.28
N LEU A 336 14.32 -13.50 3.45
CA LEU A 336 14.36 -12.35 4.36
C LEU A 336 15.12 -11.17 3.74
N ASP A 337 16.22 -11.41 3.02
CA ASP A 337 16.97 -10.36 2.33
C ASP A 337 16.25 -9.82 1.08
N ARG A 338 15.46 -10.67 0.39
CA ARG A 338 14.57 -10.20 -0.69
C ARG A 338 13.40 -9.41 -0.12
N LEU A 339 12.77 -9.85 0.95
CA LEU A 339 11.74 -9.12 1.68
C LEU A 339 12.28 -7.78 2.20
N ARG A 340 13.49 -7.77 2.76
CA ARG A 340 14.15 -6.55 3.26
C ARG A 340 14.52 -5.57 2.14
N ARG A 341 14.92 -6.07 0.96
CA ARG A 341 15.18 -5.25 -0.24
C ARG A 341 13.88 -4.75 -0.85
N HIS A 342 12.86 -5.58 -0.97
CA HIS A 342 11.53 -5.18 -1.43
C HIS A 342 10.90 -4.16 -0.48
N TYR A 343 11.07 -4.35 0.83
CA TYR A 343 10.64 -3.41 1.87
C TYR A 343 11.35 -2.06 1.72
N ARG A 344 12.66 -2.06 1.44
CA ARG A 344 13.43 -0.82 1.16
C ARG A 344 13.02 -0.14 -0.14
N GLN A 345 12.67 -0.89 -1.18
CA GLN A 345 12.21 -0.34 -2.47
C GLN A 345 10.78 0.18 -2.41
N CYS A 346 9.88 -0.52 -1.71
CA CYS A 346 8.48 -0.07 -1.54
C CYS A 346 8.35 1.13 -0.60
N PHE A 347 9.31 1.34 0.31
CA PHE A 347 9.33 2.44 1.28
C PHE A 347 10.45 3.46 1.03
N ALA A 348 11.17 3.36 -0.08
CA ALA A 348 12.09 4.41 -0.51
C ALA A 348 11.27 5.58 -1.06
N MET A 349 11.11 6.62 -0.24
CA MET A 349 10.66 7.92 -0.72
C MET A 349 11.61 8.37 -1.84
N PRO A 350 11.09 8.90 -2.96
CA PRO A 350 11.94 9.57 -3.93
C PRO A 350 12.72 10.66 -3.18
N ARG A 351 14.05 10.56 -3.18
CA ARG A 351 14.90 11.60 -2.62
C ARG A 351 14.71 12.86 -3.46
N VAL A 352 13.96 13.81 -2.96
CA VAL A 352 14.04 15.19 -3.41
C VAL A 352 15.44 15.65 -3.02
N LYS A 353 16.33 15.77 -3.99
CA LYS A 353 17.60 16.47 -3.80
C LYS A 353 17.27 17.93 -3.53
N GLY A 354 17.23 18.32 -2.27
CA GLY A 354 17.30 19.70 -1.87
C GLY A 354 18.69 20.19 -2.24
N SER A 355 18.77 21.18 -3.09
CA SER A 355 19.97 21.97 -3.38
C SER A 355 20.30 22.72 -2.09
N ASN A 356 21.30 22.26 -1.36
CA ASN A 356 21.96 23.04 -0.34
C ASN A 356 22.96 23.96 -1.05
N HIS A 357 22.53 25.17 -1.36
CA HIS A 357 23.42 26.27 -1.58
C HIS A 357 23.25 27.22 -0.39
N TYR A 358 24.08 27.05 0.62
CA TYR A 358 24.36 28.08 1.59
C TYR A 358 25.77 28.58 1.29
N ASP A 359 25.81 29.72 0.61
CA ASP A 359 27.02 30.54 0.57
C ASP A 359 27.31 31.08 1.96
N LYS A 360 28.53 30.86 2.40
CA LYS A 360 29.12 31.55 3.54
C LYS A 360 29.27 33.04 3.14
N LEU A 361 28.65 33.89 3.91
CA LEU A 361 29.03 35.29 3.98
C LEU A 361 29.77 35.48 5.31
N GLU A 362 30.96 36.05 5.16
CA GLU A 362 31.80 36.55 6.23
C GLU A 362 31.13 37.64 7.07
#